data_62e6e2c01d8b14d44b55867d99be183c
#
_entry.id   62e6e2c01d8b14d44b55867d99be183c
#
_cell.length_a   1.000
_cell.length_b   1.000
_cell.length_c   1.000
_cell.angle_alpha   90.00
_cell.angle_beta   90.00
_cell.angle_gamma   90.00
#
_symmetry.space_group_name_H-M   'P 1'
#
loop_
_entity.id
_entity.type
_entity.pdbx_description
1 polymer ?
#
loop_
_entity_poly.entity_id
_entity_poly.type
_entity_poly.pdbx_seq_one_letter_code
_entity_poly.pdbx_strand_id
1 'polypeptide(L)'
;MKPIKTTLLTLAAGLGLATAALAADYPAKPVTIIVPFSAGGGTDITTRTLAGPMAEALGVEIVVKNTAGAGGTIGAAETARARADGYTIGMMPVGPMTTQPHLRALPYAPDSFDYICQAYSAPSSLVVRKDSPFNSLQDMVDHAKANPGTLNYGVQAVGSIPHVAGLGLAAATGADFTFIPYKGSAPTFKAMLDGSVDMFVAHISFLTKNSDQVKSLAMLTSERVSTAADLPTATDQGVPMHFPIWGGLVAP
;
A
#
# COMPACT_ATOMS: atom_id res chain seq x y z
N MET A 1 -23.88 -69.24 -34.23
CA MET A 1 -23.26 -67.92 -34.41
C MET A 1 -24.21 -66.88 -33.83
N LYS A 2 -23.93 -66.36 -32.60
CA LYS A 2 -24.76 -65.34 -31.93
C LYS A 2 -24.04 -63.98 -32.07
N PRO A 3 -24.77 -62.86 -32.24
CA PRO A 3 -24.20 -61.59 -32.62
C PRO A 3 -23.59 -60.82 -31.43
N ILE A 4 -22.29 -60.58 -31.52
CA ILE A 4 -21.50 -59.77 -30.57
C ILE A 4 -21.64 -58.26 -30.85
N LYS A 5 -22.69 -57.81 -31.50
CA LYS A 5 -22.81 -56.42 -31.94
C LYS A 5 -23.62 -55.47 -31.05
N THR A 6 -24.21 -55.96 -29.95
CA THR A 6 -25.12 -55.15 -29.15
C THR A 6 -24.47 -54.62 -27.84
N THR A 7 -23.29 -55.14 -27.46
CA THR A 7 -22.65 -54.77 -26.17
C THR A 7 -21.69 -53.57 -26.28
N LEU A 8 -21.28 -53.17 -27.49
CA LEU A 8 -20.38 -52.02 -27.68
C LEU A 8 -21.06 -50.64 -27.74
N LEU A 9 -22.38 -50.62 -27.97
CA LEU A 9 -23.09 -49.33 -28.08
C LEU A 9 -23.53 -48.74 -26.74
N THR A 10 -23.59 -49.52 -25.67
CA THR A 10 -23.98 -49.07 -24.34
C THR A 10 -22.81 -48.48 -23.52
N LEU A 11 -21.55 -48.78 -23.89
CA LEU A 11 -20.39 -48.25 -23.19
C LEU A 11 -19.98 -46.84 -23.68
N ALA A 12 -20.35 -46.45 -24.89
CA ALA A 12 -20.05 -45.13 -25.44
C ALA A 12 -21.02 -44.03 -24.95
N ALA A 13 -22.22 -44.37 -24.47
CA ALA A 13 -23.20 -43.42 -23.95
C ALA A 13 -22.90 -43.01 -22.47
N GLY A 14 -22.11 -43.80 -21.75
CA GLY A 14 -21.75 -43.53 -20.33
C GLY A 14 -20.59 -42.56 -20.13
N LEU A 15 -19.74 -42.33 -21.14
CA LEU A 15 -18.58 -41.44 -21.04
C LEU A 15 -18.85 -39.98 -21.40
N GLY A 16 -20.05 -39.67 -21.93
CA GLY A 16 -20.41 -38.32 -22.37
C GLY A 16 -21.01 -37.40 -21.30
N LEU A 17 -21.33 -37.92 -20.10
CA LEU A 17 -22.00 -37.13 -19.04
C LEU A 17 -21.09 -36.67 -17.90
N ALA A 18 -19.78 -36.90 -17.99
CA ALA A 18 -18.86 -36.65 -16.85
C ALA A 18 -18.13 -35.30 -16.92
N THR A 19 -18.45 -34.36 -17.82
CA THR A 19 -17.70 -33.10 -17.95
C THR A 19 -18.55 -31.83 -17.99
N ALA A 20 -19.78 -31.87 -17.50
CA ALA A 20 -20.40 -30.65 -17.01
C ALA A 20 -19.98 -30.44 -15.56
N ALA A 21 -18.68 -30.24 -15.31
CA ALA A 21 -18.25 -29.49 -14.14
C ALA A 21 -18.89 -28.11 -14.35
N LEU A 22 -20.01 -27.85 -13.68
CA LEU A 22 -20.60 -26.54 -13.53
C LEU A 22 -19.44 -25.69 -13.01
N ALA A 23 -18.87 -24.81 -13.87
CA ALA A 23 -18.05 -23.73 -13.42
C ALA A 23 -18.95 -22.99 -12.41
N ALA A 24 -18.68 -23.18 -11.12
CA ALA A 24 -19.39 -22.46 -10.09
C ALA A 24 -19.26 -21.00 -10.43
N ASP A 25 -20.38 -20.28 -10.50
CA ASP A 25 -20.35 -18.86 -10.82
C ASP A 25 -19.39 -18.18 -9.83
N TYR A 26 -18.26 -17.71 -10.33
CA TYR A 26 -17.31 -16.95 -9.54
C TYR A 26 -17.64 -15.45 -9.66
N PRO A 27 -17.67 -14.69 -8.53
CA PRO A 27 -17.56 -15.14 -7.14
C PRO A 27 -18.93 -15.56 -6.54
N ALA A 28 -18.98 -16.68 -5.77
CA ALA A 28 -20.18 -17.17 -5.08
C ALA A 28 -20.17 -16.91 -3.55
N LYS A 29 -19.11 -16.33 -3.02
CA LYS A 29 -18.90 -16.02 -1.58
C LYS A 29 -18.04 -14.76 -1.43
N PRO A 30 -17.96 -14.16 -0.23
CA PRO A 30 -17.14 -12.97 0.00
C PRO A 30 -15.69 -13.13 -0.44
N VAL A 31 -15.13 -12.05 -1.03
CA VAL A 31 -13.73 -11.95 -1.39
C VAL A 31 -12.99 -11.15 -0.32
N THR A 32 -11.87 -11.68 0.18
CA THR A 32 -11.02 -11.00 1.17
C THR A 32 -9.89 -10.26 0.49
N ILE A 33 -9.73 -8.97 0.83
CA ILE A 33 -8.57 -8.17 0.42
C ILE A 33 -7.64 -8.00 1.63
N ILE A 34 -6.44 -8.58 1.58
CA ILE A 34 -5.41 -8.40 2.60
C ILE A 34 -4.74 -7.04 2.38
N VAL A 35 -4.73 -6.20 3.42
CA VAL A 35 -4.01 -4.93 3.47
C VAL A 35 -2.81 -5.10 4.40
N PRO A 36 -1.56 -4.93 3.93
CA PRO A 36 -0.36 -5.26 4.71
C PRO A 36 0.05 -4.19 5.72
N PHE A 37 -0.84 -3.26 6.04
CA PHE A 37 -0.63 -2.16 7.00
C PHE A 37 -1.82 -2.01 7.95
N SER A 38 -1.63 -1.19 9.00
CA SER A 38 -2.65 -0.93 10.02
C SER A 38 -3.89 -0.26 9.44
N ALA A 39 -5.04 -0.58 10.03
CA ALA A 39 -6.32 0.08 9.73
C ALA A 39 -6.21 1.60 9.93
N GLY A 40 -6.92 2.38 9.11
CA GLY A 40 -6.91 3.84 9.11
C GLY A 40 -5.69 4.48 8.43
N GLY A 41 -4.74 3.69 7.93
CA GLY A 41 -3.64 4.17 7.10
C GLY A 41 -4.06 4.40 5.65
N GLY A 42 -3.21 5.07 4.86
CA GLY A 42 -3.52 5.44 3.47
C GLY A 42 -3.94 4.24 2.60
N THR A 43 -3.22 3.13 2.67
CA THR A 43 -3.56 1.91 1.92
C THR A 43 -4.92 1.33 2.36
N ASP A 44 -5.21 1.31 3.66
CA ASP A 44 -6.49 0.82 4.19
C ASP A 44 -7.66 1.70 3.73
N ILE A 45 -7.51 3.03 3.85
CA ILE A 45 -8.52 4.00 3.40
C ILE A 45 -8.82 3.80 1.91
N THR A 46 -7.77 3.71 1.08
CA THR A 46 -7.91 3.50 -0.37
C THR A 46 -8.60 2.17 -0.67
N THR A 47 -8.20 1.08 0.01
CA THR A 47 -8.81 -0.24 -0.18
C THR A 47 -10.30 -0.23 0.18
N ARG A 48 -10.68 0.38 1.29
CA ARG A 48 -12.09 0.48 1.70
C ARG A 48 -12.92 1.35 0.77
N THR A 49 -12.32 2.38 0.17
CA THR A 49 -12.97 3.19 -0.86
C THR A 49 -13.28 2.36 -2.12
N LEU A 50 -12.40 1.44 -2.49
CA LEU A 50 -12.60 0.55 -3.63
C LEU A 50 -13.54 -0.62 -3.32
N ALA A 51 -13.59 -1.08 -2.07
CA ALA A 51 -14.35 -2.26 -1.66
C ALA A 51 -15.86 -2.14 -1.96
N GLY A 52 -16.45 -0.96 -1.77
CA GLY A 52 -17.87 -0.72 -2.07
C GLY A 52 -18.20 -0.94 -3.56
N PRO A 53 -17.62 -0.17 -4.48
CA PRO A 53 -17.81 -0.38 -5.93
C PRO A 53 -17.44 -1.79 -6.40
N MET A 54 -16.43 -2.42 -5.83
CA MET A 54 -16.08 -3.80 -6.14
C MET A 54 -17.18 -4.79 -5.70
N ALA A 55 -17.76 -4.60 -4.50
CA ALA A 55 -18.84 -5.42 -4.00
C ALA A 55 -20.08 -5.33 -4.91
N GLU A 56 -20.43 -4.12 -5.35
CA GLU A 56 -21.52 -3.88 -6.30
C GLU A 56 -21.27 -4.58 -7.64
N ALA A 57 -20.05 -4.45 -8.18
CA ALA A 57 -19.70 -5.03 -9.49
C ALA A 57 -19.64 -6.57 -9.46
N LEU A 58 -19.19 -7.15 -8.36
CA LEU A 58 -19.00 -8.59 -8.20
C LEU A 58 -20.22 -9.29 -7.61
N GLY A 59 -21.18 -8.57 -7.06
CA GLY A 59 -22.38 -9.13 -6.42
C GLY A 59 -22.11 -9.90 -5.10
N VAL A 60 -20.94 -9.71 -4.49
CA VAL A 60 -20.53 -10.34 -3.23
C VAL A 60 -19.88 -9.33 -2.28
N GLU A 61 -19.85 -9.65 -1.00
CA GLU A 61 -19.17 -8.83 0.00
C GLU A 61 -17.65 -8.81 -0.24
N ILE A 62 -17.03 -7.64 -0.07
CA ILE A 62 -15.57 -7.45 -0.03
C ILE A 62 -15.13 -7.21 1.41
N VAL A 63 -14.39 -8.17 1.96
CA VAL A 63 -13.88 -8.12 3.34
C VAL A 63 -12.47 -7.55 3.33
N VAL A 64 -12.24 -6.41 3.99
CA VAL A 64 -10.90 -5.82 4.12
C VAL A 64 -10.25 -6.31 5.41
N LYS A 65 -9.15 -7.07 5.28
CA LYS A 65 -8.37 -7.62 6.40
C LYS A 65 -7.01 -6.93 6.51
N ASN A 66 -6.73 -6.31 7.65
CA ASN A 66 -5.43 -5.69 7.92
C ASN A 66 -4.46 -6.68 8.56
N THR A 67 -3.32 -6.95 7.91
CA THR A 67 -2.23 -7.82 8.40
C THR A 67 -0.93 -7.04 8.38
N ALA A 68 -0.77 -6.16 9.37
CA ALA A 68 0.37 -5.24 9.47
C ALA A 68 1.63 -5.91 10.06
N GLY A 69 2.80 -5.42 9.66
CA GLY A 69 4.08 -5.76 10.29
C GLY A 69 5.22 -5.94 9.29
N ALA A 70 6.44 -5.81 9.79
CA ALA A 70 7.71 -5.98 9.07
C ALA A 70 7.76 -5.28 7.68
N GLY A 71 7.25 -4.04 7.61
CA GLY A 71 7.25 -3.29 6.34
C GLY A 71 6.21 -3.77 5.33
N GLY A 72 5.17 -4.46 5.78
CA GLY A 72 4.13 -5.05 4.94
C GLY A 72 4.43 -6.48 4.49
N THR A 73 5.61 -7.02 4.82
CA THR A 73 6.01 -8.37 4.37
C THR A 73 5.19 -9.49 5.01
N ILE A 74 4.58 -9.26 6.19
CA ILE A 74 3.70 -10.25 6.82
C ILE A 74 2.41 -10.42 6.00
N GLY A 75 1.74 -9.33 5.65
CA GLY A 75 0.54 -9.38 4.82
C GLY A 75 0.82 -9.86 3.39
N ALA A 76 1.96 -9.48 2.81
CA ALA A 76 2.39 -9.99 1.52
C ALA A 76 2.62 -11.51 1.56
N ALA A 77 3.31 -12.02 2.59
CA ALA A 77 3.51 -13.46 2.77
C ALA A 77 2.20 -14.22 3.01
N GLU A 78 1.25 -13.62 3.71
CA GLU A 78 -0.09 -14.20 3.89
C GLU A 78 -0.82 -14.30 2.55
N THR A 79 -0.78 -13.25 1.74
CA THR A 79 -1.37 -13.27 0.39
C THR A 79 -0.73 -14.34 -0.48
N ALA A 80 0.62 -14.39 -0.55
CA ALA A 80 1.33 -15.36 -1.38
C ALA A 80 1.06 -16.83 -1.01
N ARG A 81 0.66 -17.10 0.23
CA ARG A 81 0.33 -18.45 0.72
C ARG A 81 -1.15 -18.79 0.66
N ALA A 82 -1.98 -17.83 0.30
CA ALA A 82 -3.42 -18.06 0.19
C ALA A 82 -3.71 -19.02 -0.97
N ARG A 83 -4.94 -19.54 -0.98
CA ARG A 83 -5.37 -20.40 -2.10
C ARG A 83 -5.56 -19.55 -3.35
N ALA A 84 -5.03 -20.01 -4.48
CA ALA A 84 -5.18 -19.38 -5.80
C ALA A 84 -6.58 -19.67 -6.37
N ASP A 85 -7.65 -19.35 -5.60
CA ASP A 85 -9.05 -19.55 -5.97
C ASP A 85 -9.80 -18.21 -6.18
N GLY A 86 -9.07 -17.08 -6.14
CA GLY A 86 -9.61 -15.74 -6.31
C GLY A 86 -10.34 -15.16 -5.11
N TYR A 87 -10.55 -15.92 -4.02
CA TYR A 87 -11.28 -15.44 -2.83
C TYR A 87 -10.40 -14.76 -1.78
N THR A 88 -9.08 -14.81 -1.97
CA THR A 88 -8.12 -14.02 -1.18
C THR A 88 -7.17 -13.33 -2.14
N ILE A 89 -7.19 -12.01 -2.13
CA ILE A 89 -6.30 -11.16 -2.91
C ILE A 89 -5.59 -10.18 -1.98
N GLY A 90 -4.56 -9.52 -2.46
CA GLY A 90 -3.81 -8.52 -1.68
C GLY A 90 -3.89 -7.13 -2.30
N MET A 91 -4.06 -6.11 -1.50
CA MET A 91 -3.76 -4.73 -1.88
C MET A 91 -2.30 -4.45 -1.51
N MET A 92 -1.40 -4.60 -2.47
CA MET A 92 0.04 -4.51 -2.24
C MET A 92 0.59 -3.14 -2.63
N PRO A 93 1.02 -2.33 -1.64
CA PRO A 93 1.85 -1.15 -1.91
C PRO A 93 3.21 -1.54 -2.47
N VAL A 94 3.84 -0.59 -3.15
CA VAL A 94 5.15 -0.77 -3.81
C VAL A 94 6.25 -1.31 -2.89
N GLY A 95 6.31 -0.89 -1.62
CA GLY A 95 7.38 -1.25 -0.69
C GLY A 95 7.60 -2.77 -0.49
N PRO A 96 6.58 -3.55 -0.09
CA PRO A 96 6.67 -5.00 0.02
C PRO A 96 7.13 -5.72 -1.25
N MET A 97 6.83 -5.16 -2.41
CA MET A 97 7.11 -5.76 -3.71
C MET A 97 8.48 -5.39 -4.29
N THR A 98 8.99 -4.19 -3.98
CA THR A 98 10.21 -3.66 -4.62
C THR A 98 11.36 -3.44 -3.66
N THR A 99 11.15 -2.80 -2.50
CA THR A 99 12.24 -2.46 -1.58
C THR A 99 12.55 -3.56 -0.58
N GLN A 100 11.54 -4.21 -0.02
CA GLN A 100 11.73 -5.23 1.02
C GLN A 100 12.53 -6.46 0.54
N PRO A 101 12.35 -6.98 -0.69
CA PRO A 101 13.17 -8.10 -1.19
C PRO A 101 14.67 -7.81 -1.26
N HIS A 102 15.06 -6.54 -1.39
CA HIS A 102 16.46 -6.12 -1.40
C HIS A 102 17.06 -5.91 0.00
N LEU A 103 16.22 -5.83 1.04
CA LEU A 103 16.65 -5.57 2.40
C LEU A 103 16.82 -6.84 3.24
N ARG A 104 16.11 -7.92 2.88
CA ARG A 104 16.09 -9.17 3.65
C ARG A 104 15.58 -10.35 2.83
N ALA A 105 15.91 -11.57 3.26
CA ALA A 105 15.26 -12.77 2.75
C ALA A 105 13.77 -12.79 3.16
N LEU A 106 12.88 -13.03 2.20
CA LEU A 106 11.43 -13.06 2.39
C LEU A 106 10.88 -14.45 2.06
N PRO A 107 9.75 -14.84 2.66
CA PRO A 107 9.07 -16.10 2.34
C PRO A 107 8.19 -16.00 1.08
N TYR A 108 8.41 -14.99 0.25
CA TYR A 108 7.81 -14.75 -1.06
C TYR A 108 8.80 -13.96 -1.92
N ALA A 109 8.61 -13.99 -3.23
CA ALA A 109 9.29 -13.16 -4.21
C ALA A 109 8.26 -12.37 -5.04
N PRO A 110 8.66 -11.36 -5.82
CA PRO A 110 7.73 -10.61 -6.68
C PRO A 110 6.95 -11.50 -7.65
N ASP A 111 7.53 -12.61 -8.13
CA ASP A 111 6.92 -13.61 -8.99
C ASP A 111 6.02 -14.64 -8.26
N SER A 112 5.88 -14.50 -6.95
CA SER A 112 4.90 -15.28 -6.15
C SER A 112 3.47 -14.75 -6.27
N PHE A 113 3.22 -13.77 -7.14
CA PHE A 113 1.93 -13.12 -7.29
C PHE A 113 1.53 -12.97 -8.75
N ASP A 114 0.26 -13.20 -9.00
CA ASP A 114 -0.40 -12.75 -10.23
C ASP A 114 -0.86 -11.29 -10.05
N TYR A 115 -0.32 -10.39 -10.87
CA TYR A 115 -0.62 -8.97 -10.84
C TYR A 115 -1.92 -8.67 -11.58
N ILE A 116 -2.96 -8.26 -10.86
CA ILE A 116 -4.29 -7.99 -11.44
C ILE A 116 -4.31 -6.60 -12.08
N CYS A 117 -4.02 -5.56 -11.30
CA CYS A 117 -3.97 -4.17 -11.79
C CYS A 117 -3.27 -3.24 -10.79
N GLN A 118 -2.77 -2.12 -11.28
CA GLN A 118 -2.45 -0.99 -10.41
C GLN A 118 -3.77 -0.34 -9.95
N ALA A 119 -4.07 -0.43 -8.66
CA ALA A 119 -5.32 0.07 -8.10
C ALA A 119 -5.26 1.55 -7.73
N TYR A 120 -4.08 2.05 -7.38
CA TYR A 120 -3.88 3.46 -7.08
C TYR A 120 -2.44 3.91 -7.34
N SER A 121 -2.32 5.20 -7.65
CA SER A 121 -1.08 5.97 -7.55
C SER A 121 -1.41 7.23 -6.77
N ALA A 122 -0.78 7.40 -5.63
CA ALA A 122 -1.07 8.51 -4.74
C ALA A 122 0.17 9.39 -4.60
N PRO A 123 0.03 10.68 -4.87
CA PRO A 123 1.04 11.65 -4.50
C PRO A 123 1.33 11.56 -2.99
N SER A 124 2.59 11.65 -2.63
CA SER A 124 3.02 11.70 -1.24
C SER A 124 3.39 13.11 -0.82
N SER A 125 3.23 13.39 0.45
CA SER A 125 3.52 14.67 1.07
C SER A 125 4.31 14.49 2.35
N LEU A 126 5.29 15.33 2.58
CA LEU A 126 5.91 15.50 3.89
C LEU A 126 4.95 16.33 4.76
N VAL A 127 4.47 15.72 5.83
CA VAL A 127 3.48 16.33 6.72
C VAL A 127 4.04 16.56 8.12
N VAL A 128 3.56 17.63 8.74
CA VAL A 128 3.80 18.00 10.14
C VAL A 128 2.48 18.29 10.82
N ARG A 129 2.46 18.43 12.15
CA ARG A 129 1.26 18.90 12.86
C ARG A 129 0.83 20.27 12.36
N LYS A 130 -0.47 20.58 12.48
CA LYS A 130 -1.04 21.86 12.06
C LYS A 130 -0.41 23.05 12.77
N ASP A 131 -0.09 22.87 14.05
CA ASP A 131 0.53 23.88 14.94
C ASP A 131 2.08 23.86 14.91
N SER A 132 2.69 23.04 14.06
CA SER A 132 4.15 23.00 13.88
C SER A 132 4.70 24.39 13.54
N PRO A 133 5.87 24.78 14.10
CA PRO A 133 6.52 26.04 13.76
C PRO A 133 6.98 26.13 12.30
N PHE A 134 7.18 24.98 11.64
CA PHE A 134 7.65 24.92 10.26
C PHE A 134 6.51 25.23 9.29
N ASN A 135 6.75 26.15 8.35
CA ASN A 135 5.79 26.54 7.31
C ASN A 135 6.26 26.19 5.89
N SER A 136 7.51 25.79 5.75
CA SER A 136 8.11 25.32 4.48
C SER A 136 9.04 24.14 4.72
N LEU A 137 9.38 23.44 3.65
CA LEU A 137 10.44 22.41 3.70
C LEU A 137 11.78 23.04 4.11
N GLN A 138 12.07 24.24 3.62
CA GLN A 138 13.32 24.93 3.91
C GLN A 138 13.44 25.28 5.39
N ASP A 139 12.38 25.80 6.05
CA ASP A 139 12.40 26.09 7.49
C ASP A 139 12.79 24.84 8.30
N MET A 140 12.22 23.69 7.95
CA MET A 140 12.48 22.43 8.62
C MET A 140 13.92 21.95 8.36
N VAL A 141 14.41 22.04 7.12
CA VAL A 141 15.77 21.64 6.72
C VAL A 141 16.82 22.52 7.44
N ASP A 142 16.60 23.83 7.48
CA ASP A 142 17.52 24.76 8.15
C ASP A 142 17.57 24.50 9.66
N HIS A 143 16.40 24.22 10.28
CA HIS A 143 16.35 23.82 11.68
C HIS A 143 17.12 22.51 11.94
N ALA A 144 16.92 21.48 11.10
CA ALA A 144 17.60 20.19 11.24
C ALA A 144 19.13 20.31 11.07
N LYS A 145 19.59 21.18 10.17
CA LYS A 145 21.02 21.47 10.00
C LYS A 145 21.64 22.19 11.20
N ALA A 146 20.88 23.12 11.76
CA ALA A 146 21.33 23.87 12.96
C ALA A 146 21.29 23.01 14.23
N ASN A 147 20.44 21.98 14.27
CA ASN A 147 20.20 21.10 15.41
C ASN A 147 20.16 19.62 14.95
N PRO A 148 21.33 19.03 14.59
CA PRO A 148 21.39 17.67 14.05
C PRO A 148 20.78 16.64 15.00
N GLY A 149 19.99 15.69 14.44
CA GLY A 149 19.38 14.59 15.16
C GLY A 149 18.24 14.96 16.11
N THR A 150 17.83 16.23 16.21
CA THR A 150 16.77 16.67 17.13
C THR A 150 15.36 16.46 16.57
N LEU A 151 15.19 16.41 15.24
CA LEU A 151 13.91 16.18 14.61
C LEU A 151 13.64 14.68 14.40
N ASN A 152 12.52 14.21 14.93
CA ASN A 152 12.06 12.84 14.83
C ASN A 152 11.24 12.63 13.55
N TYR A 153 11.79 11.84 12.63
CA TYR A 153 11.10 11.43 11.41
C TYR A 153 10.39 10.09 11.62
N GLY A 154 9.05 10.11 11.57
CA GLY A 154 8.24 8.90 11.70
C GLY A 154 8.29 8.03 10.46
N VAL A 155 8.75 6.78 10.62
CA VAL A 155 8.85 5.80 9.54
C VAL A 155 7.72 4.80 9.69
N GLN A 156 6.81 4.73 8.73
CA GLN A 156 5.67 3.82 8.75
C GLN A 156 6.07 2.34 8.70
N ALA A 157 7.25 2.06 8.15
CA ALA A 157 7.95 0.78 8.20
C ALA A 157 9.35 0.96 7.63
N VAL A 158 10.34 0.24 8.18
CA VAL A 158 11.69 0.21 7.62
C VAL A 158 11.65 -0.36 6.20
N GLY A 159 12.24 0.36 5.24
CA GLY A 159 12.24 0.01 3.81
C GLY A 159 10.92 0.32 3.07
N SER A 160 9.99 1.06 3.69
CA SER A 160 8.84 1.61 2.96
C SER A 160 9.26 2.83 2.12
N ILE A 161 8.45 3.22 1.14
CA ILE A 161 8.70 4.44 0.35
C ILE A 161 8.80 5.69 1.24
N PRO A 162 7.96 5.89 2.26
CA PRO A 162 8.16 6.97 3.23
C PRO A 162 9.53 6.96 3.92
N HIS A 163 10.08 5.78 4.23
CA HIS A 163 11.43 5.69 4.80
C HIS A 163 12.50 6.11 3.78
N VAL A 164 12.42 5.57 2.56
CA VAL A 164 13.38 5.91 1.48
C VAL A 164 13.29 7.40 1.14
N ALA A 165 12.10 7.99 1.16
CA ALA A 165 11.91 9.43 0.96
C ALA A 165 12.59 10.26 2.05
N GLY A 166 12.50 9.85 3.33
CA GLY A 166 13.22 10.50 4.43
C GLY A 166 14.74 10.41 4.30
N LEU A 167 15.26 9.24 3.93
CA LEU A 167 16.68 9.05 3.64
C LEU A 167 17.13 9.90 2.44
N GLY A 168 16.31 9.96 1.39
CA GLY A 168 16.55 10.81 0.22
C GLY A 168 16.57 12.29 0.58
N LEU A 169 15.65 12.73 1.44
CA LEU A 169 15.62 14.11 1.95
C LEU A 169 16.90 14.43 2.74
N ALA A 170 17.31 13.58 3.67
CA ALA A 170 18.54 13.73 4.43
C ALA A 170 19.76 13.83 3.51
N ALA A 171 19.87 12.93 2.53
CA ALA A 171 20.99 12.92 1.58
C ALA A 171 20.99 14.15 0.66
N ALA A 172 19.85 14.60 0.17
CA ALA A 172 19.74 15.74 -0.75
C ALA A 172 20.00 17.08 -0.06
N THR A 173 19.69 17.17 1.23
CA THR A 173 19.78 18.44 1.97
C THR A 173 20.96 18.51 2.94
N GLY A 174 21.54 17.38 3.33
CA GLY A 174 22.52 17.29 4.42
C GLY A 174 21.91 17.50 5.81
N ALA A 175 20.58 17.43 5.93
CA ALA A 175 19.89 17.46 7.22
C ALA A 175 20.00 16.10 7.92
N ASP A 176 20.09 16.12 9.26
CA ASP A 176 20.16 14.92 10.09
C ASP A 176 18.86 14.74 10.87
N PHE A 177 18.21 13.58 10.68
CA PHE A 177 16.94 13.22 11.30
C PHE A 177 17.06 11.93 12.12
N THR A 178 16.35 11.86 13.23
CA THR A 178 16.19 10.61 13.99
C THR A 178 14.99 9.83 13.44
N PHE A 179 15.25 8.67 12.82
CA PHE A 179 14.20 7.84 12.22
C PHE A 179 13.57 6.89 13.25
N ILE A 180 12.25 7.04 13.48
CA ILE A 180 11.49 6.23 14.44
C ILE A 180 10.50 5.34 13.72
N PRO A 181 10.67 4.00 13.73
CA PRO A 181 9.83 3.07 12.98
C PRO A 181 8.51 2.72 13.71
N TYR A 182 7.43 2.68 12.92
CA TYR A 182 6.08 2.28 13.33
C TYR A 182 5.51 1.19 12.41
N LYS A 183 4.30 0.68 12.72
CA LYS A 183 3.62 -0.37 11.93
C LYS A 183 2.59 0.19 10.95
N GLY A 184 2.85 1.35 10.36
CA GLY A 184 1.96 2.00 9.39
C GLY A 184 1.65 3.46 9.72
N SER A 185 0.88 4.14 8.84
CA SER A 185 0.59 5.57 8.96
C SER A 185 -0.21 5.94 10.22
N ALA A 186 -1.18 5.12 10.62
CA ALA A 186 -2.06 5.44 11.76
C ALA A 186 -1.28 5.52 13.10
N PRO A 187 -0.43 4.55 13.48
CA PRO A 187 0.39 4.69 14.69
C PRO A 187 1.44 5.80 14.56
N THR A 188 2.00 6.05 13.38
CA THR A 188 2.92 7.18 13.15
C THR A 188 2.23 8.52 13.38
N PHE A 189 1.00 8.65 12.87
CA PHE A 189 0.18 9.84 13.06
C PHE A 189 -0.15 10.09 14.54
N LYS A 190 -0.55 9.04 15.26
CA LYS A 190 -0.78 9.16 16.72
C LYS A 190 0.48 9.67 17.43
N ALA A 191 1.65 9.11 17.10
CA ALA A 191 2.93 9.55 17.65
C ALA A 191 3.30 11.00 17.27
N MET A 192 2.87 11.48 16.10
CA MET A 192 3.00 12.89 15.74
C MET A 192 2.07 13.78 16.56
N LEU A 193 0.83 13.36 16.81
CA LEU A 193 -0.12 14.13 17.62
C LEU A 193 0.30 14.24 19.10
N ASP A 194 0.94 13.20 19.65
CA ASP A 194 1.47 13.23 21.02
C ASP A 194 2.87 13.87 21.14
N GLY A 195 3.47 14.31 20.02
CA GLY A 195 4.75 14.99 19.98
C GLY A 195 5.99 14.09 19.96
N SER A 196 5.82 12.76 19.88
CA SER A 196 6.94 11.80 19.76
C SER A 196 7.58 11.81 18.37
N VAL A 197 6.86 12.32 17.36
CA VAL A 197 7.29 12.45 15.96
C VAL A 197 6.98 13.86 15.50
N ASP A 198 7.95 14.50 14.82
CA ASP A 198 7.79 15.86 14.29
C ASP A 198 7.19 15.87 12.89
N MET A 199 7.54 14.86 12.07
CA MET A 199 7.14 14.76 10.67
C MET A 199 7.11 13.32 10.18
N PHE A 200 6.35 13.08 9.11
CA PHE A 200 6.42 11.84 8.33
C PHE A 200 5.90 12.06 6.91
N VAL A 201 6.13 11.11 6.02
CA VAL A 201 5.56 11.14 4.65
C VAL A 201 4.26 10.34 4.61
N ALA A 202 3.21 10.96 4.09
CA ALA A 202 1.88 10.39 4.00
C ALA A 202 1.31 10.47 2.58
N HIS A 203 0.31 9.65 2.28
CA HIS A 203 -0.53 9.78 1.08
C HIS A 203 -1.33 11.08 1.12
N ILE A 204 -1.62 11.66 -0.05
CA ILE A 204 -2.49 12.84 -0.16
C ILE A 204 -3.87 12.59 0.46
N SER A 205 -4.46 11.41 0.31
CA SER A 205 -5.74 11.06 0.91
C SER A 205 -5.72 11.12 2.44
N PHE A 206 -4.58 10.81 3.05
CA PHE A 206 -4.38 10.94 4.49
C PHE A 206 -4.33 12.42 4.91
N LEU A 207 -3.59 13.25 4.17
CA LEU A 207 -3.53 14.70 4.39
C LEU A 207 -4.92 15.33 4.29
N THR A 208 -5.68 15.01 3.25
CA THR A 208 -7.04 15.52 3.05
C THR A 208 -7.97 15.15 4.19
N LYS A 209 -7.92 13.89 4.63
CA LYS A 209 -8.78 13.38 5.73
C LYS A 209 -8.46 14.02 7.08
N ASN A 210 -7.22 14.44 7.32
CA ASN A 210 -6.76 14.95 8.62
C ASN A 210 -6.29 16.41 8.52
N SER A 211 -6.83 17.19 7.57
CA SER A 211 -6.38 18.56 7.26
C SER A 211 -6.59 19.57 8.40
N ASP A 212 -7.42 19.24 9.37
CA ASP A 212 -7.61 19.97 10.62
C ASP A 212 -6.45 19.80 11.61
N GLN A 213 -5.72 18.70 11.55
CA GLN A 213 -4.66 18.30 12.48
C GLN A 213 -3.26 18.36 11.88
N VAL A 214 -3.14 18.32 10.55
CA VAL A 214 -1.86 18.32 9.85
C VAL A 214 -1.80 19.37 8.75
N LYS A 215 -0.57 19.73 8.36
CA LYS A 215 -0.28 20.52 7.16
C LYS A 215 0.84 19.86 6.35
N SER A 216 0.83 20.09 5.03
CA SER A 216 1.92 19.70 4.13
C SER A 216 3.02 20.76 4.18
N LEU A 217 4.27 20.34 4.26
CA LEU A 217 5.42 21.21 3.99
C LEU A 217 5.86 21.14 2.53
N ALA A 218 5.72 19.97 1.90
CA ALA A 218 6.04 19.77 0.50
C ALA A 218 5.37 18.52 -0.05
N MET A 219 4.92 18.59 -1.30
CA MET A 219 4.57 17.41 -2.09
C MET A 219 5.86 16.77 -2.63
N LEU A 220 5.96 15.44 -2.53
CA LEU A 220 7.11 14.68 -3.03
C LEU A 220 6.83 14.15 -4.45
N THR A 221 6.45 15.07 -5.32
CA THR A 221 6.13 14.82 -6.73
C THR A 221 6.98 15.73 -7.62
N SER A 222 7.24 15.32 -8.85
CA SER A 222 7.98 16.14 -9.84
C SER A 222 7.26 17.42 -10.21
N GLU A 223 5.92 17.37 -10.21
CA GLU A 223 5.05 18.49 -10.58
C GLU A 223 3.93 18.66 -9.54
N ARG A 224 3.30 19.82 -9.53
CA ARG A 224 2.15 20.10 -8.68
C ARG A 224 0.97 19.20 -9.04
N VAL A 225 0.30 18.69 -8.02
CA VAL A 225 -0.84 17.80 -8.18
C VAL A 225 -2.11 18.65 -8.36
N SER A 226 -2.88 18.40 -9.40
CA SER A 226 -4.08 19.21 -9.73
C SER A 226 -5.10 19.25 -8.58
N THR A 227 -5.24 18.18 -7.80
CA THR A 227 -6.13 18.11 -6.63
C THR A 227 -5.58 18.80 -5.37
N ALA A 228 -4.35 19.34 -5.44
CA ALA A 228 -3.66 20.05 -4.36
C ALA A 228 -2.69 21.08 -4.94
N ALA A 229 -3.13 21.84 -5.94
CA ALA A 229 -2.29 22.77 -6.73
C ALA A 229 -1.67 23.91 -5.89
N ASP A 230 -2.29 24.23 -4.76
CA ASP A 230 -1.79 25.25 -3.82
C ASP A 230 -0.62 24.75 -2.96
N LEU A 231 -0.39 23.44 -2.89
CA LEU A 231 0.71 22.87 -2.12
C LEU A 231 1.99 22.86 -2.95
N PRO A 232 3.10 23.46 -2.47
CA PRO A 232 4.36 23.44 -3.16
C PRO A 232 4.95 22.03 -3.21
N THR A 233 5.67 21.72 -4.27
CA THR A 233 6.50 20.51 -4.33
C THR A 233 7.83 20.74 -3.58
N ALA A 234 8.51 19.66 -3.23
CA ALA A 234 9.89 19.75 -2.75
C ALA A 234 10.82 20.34 -3.82
N THR A 235 10.54 20.05 -5.09
CA THR A 235 11.26 20.60 -6.25
C THR A 235 11.07 22.13 -6.35
N ASP A 236 9.85 22.65 -6.13
CA ASP A 236 9.59 24.10 -6.07
C ASP A 236 10.42 24.78 -4.98
N GLN A 237 10.82 24.04 -3.95
CA GLN A 237 11.62 24.53 -2.80
C GLN A 237 13.12 24.16 -2.91
N GLY A 238 13.57 23.80 -4.12
CA GLY A 238 15.00 23.54 -4.40
C GLY A 238 15.49 22.14 -4.00
N VAL A 239 14.61 21.23 -3.59
CA VAL A 239 14.95 19.85 -3.26
C VAL A 239 14.25 18.91 -4.24
N PRO A 240 14.91 18.46 -5.32
CA PRO A 240 14.28 17.62 -6.32
C PRO A 240 14.00 16.22 -5.74
N MET A 241 12.74 15.94 -5.46
CA MET A 241 12.28 14.68 -4.88
C MET A 241 11.04 14.17 -5.61
N HIS A 242 11.07 12.88 -5.95
CA HIS A 242 9.93 12.19 -6.56
C HIS A 242 9.77 10.80 -5.92
N PHE A 243 8.83 10.69 -4.99
CA PHE A 243 8.54 9.45 -4.26
C PHE A 243 7.04 9.12 -4.29
N PRO A 244 6.52 8.68 -5.46
CA PRO A 244 5.11 8.31 -5.57
C PRO A 244 4.85 7.04 -4.76
N ILE A 245 3.72 7.05 -4.05
CA ILE A 245 3.23 5.85 -3.37
C ILE A 245 2.14 5.26 -4.25
N TRP A 246 2.35 4.04 -4.70
CA TRP A 246 1.38 3.32 -5.52
C TRP A 246 1.15 1.92 -4.97
N GLY A 247 0.10 1.30 -5.40
CA GLY A 247 -0.21 -0.08 -5.04
C GLY A 247 -1.19 -0.70 -6.02
N GLY A 248 -1.23 -2.01 -6.00
CA GLY A 248 -2.05 -2.80 -6.89
C GLY A 248 -2.72 -3.96 -6.21
N LEU A 249 -3.73 -4.51 -6.88
CA LEU A 249 -4.33 -5.77 -6.52
C LEU A 249 -3.48 -6.90 -7.09
N VAL A 250 -3.20 -7.88 -6.23
CA VAL A 250 -2.47 -9.10 -6.59
C VAL A 250 -3.21 -10.33 -6.08
N ALA A 251 -3.06 -11.45 -6.80
CA ALA A 251 -3.51 -12.76 -6.35
C ALA A 251 -2.31 -13.65 -6.00
N PRO A 252 -2.52 -14.72 -5.21
CA PRO A 252 -1.50 -15.74 -4.94
C PRO A 252 -1.18 -16.55 -6.16
#